data_f7258021dac29b1f69fa5edda9288dd5
#
_entry.id   f7258021dac29b1f69fa5edda9288dd5
#
_cell.length_a   1.000
_cell.length_b   1.000
_cell.length_c   1.000
_cell.angle_alpha   90.00
_cell.angle_beta   90.00
_cell.angle_gamma   90.00
#
_symmetry.space_group_name_H-M   'P 1'
#
loop_
_entity.id
_entity.type
_entity.pdbx_description
1 polymer ?
#
loop_
_entity_poly.entity_id
_entity_poly.type
_entity_poly.pdbx_seq_one_letter_code
_entity_poly.pdbx_strand_id
1 'polypeptide(L)'
;MSLYVNVTKGYEGASDTPGGETTQTLPKLVVDSYSFSEEKIYAGETFTLTFTVRNTSNEEDTKSILVTMTNNADTGKLTPAEGSNTLYIDKLAKGESKTMTMSIATAPDTEAKAYEIKLDFEYEGTKTRPATLAKGESSASIPVTVMQKIRLKIDDPTVDGEAMEGESVPVYFSLYNMGRSPIYNCMVTVEGDGLSLEDSFFQGTVAAGNSMRADLSIITATPGQIDGEIVISYEDSLEEKMEERLPLSLYVTEAYNPDANGDMDDPGYIDQPTIGGMDDPSSSGTPVWIWIVLGVVVAAAIVVAIILLKKKRAKTLEDV
;
A
#
# COMPACT_ATOMS: atom_id res chain seq x y z
N MET A 1 15.25 20.83 -5.67
CA MET A 1 14.11 20.46 -6.51
C MET A 1 13.33 21.74 -6.77
N SER A 2 13.28 22.25 -8.03
CA SER A 2 12.57 23.50 -8.33
C SER A 2 11.11 23.17 -8.57
N LEU A 3 10.23 23.57 -7.66
CA LEU A 3 8.79 23.37 -7.81
C LEU A 3 8.16 24.58 -8.49
N TYR A 4 7.35 24.34 -9.51
CA TYR A 4 6.52 25.34 -10.15
C TYR A 4 5.18 25.42 -9.44
N VAL A 5 4.89 26.57 -8.82
CA VAL A 5 3.57 26.86 -8.25
C VAL A 5 2.69 27.41 -9.38
N ASN A 6 1.58 26.71 -9.64
CA ASN A 6 0.61 27.15 -10.64
C ASN A 6 -0.25 28.28 -10.05
N VAL A 7 -0.05 29.51 -10.50
CA VAL A 7 -0.85 30.68 -10.12
C VAL A 7 -2.07 30.76 -11.04
N THR A 8 -3.22 30.31 -10.57
CA THR A 8 -4.47 30.38 -11.32
C THR A 8 -5.31 31.59 -10.92
N LYS A 9 -5.57 32.44 -11.88
CA LYS A 9 -6.43 33.63 -11.99
C LYS A 9 -5.84 34.96 -11.55
N GLY A 10 -5.33 35.71 -12.56
CA GLY A 10 -5.37 37.15 -12.54
C GLY A 10 -6.73 37.65 -13.06
N TYR A 11 -7.29 38.62 -12.42
CA TYR A 11 -8.47 39.34 -12.90
C TYR A 11 -8.12 40.11 -14.21
N GLU A 12 -8.71 39.71 -15.33
CA GLU A 12 -8.68 40.47 -16.57
C GLU A 12 -9.86 41.45 -16.59
N GLY A 13 -9.57 42.66 -16.23
CA GLY A 13 -10.49 43.77 -16.46
C GLY A 13 -9.86 44.77 -17.43
N ALA A 14 -10.06 44.55 -18.71
CA ALA A 14 -9.74 45.58 -19.71
C ALA A 14 -11.00 46.00 -20.44
N SER A 15 -11.40 47.25 -20.33
CA SER A 15 -12.18 47.90 -21.34
C SER A 15 -11.33 49.05 -21.93
N ASP A 16 -10.96 48.93 -23.20
CA ASP A 16 -10.33 49.99 -23.98
C ASP A 16 -11.25 51.17 -24.12
N THR A 17 -10.91 52.26 -23.44
CA THR A 17 -11.42 53.60 -23.77
C THR A 17 -10.21 54.43 -24.25
N PRO A 18 -10.26 55.11 -25.41
CA PRO A 18 -9.15 55.88 -25.91
C PRO A 18 -9.08 57.25 -25.18
N GLY A 19 -8.36 57.25 -24.13
CA GLY A 19 -8.02 58.39 -23.31
C GLY A 19 -7.03 57.92 -22.25
N GLY A 20 -5.75 58.11 -22.47
CA GLY A 20 -4.55 57.74 -21.69
C GLY A 20 -4.66 57.45 -20.20
N GLU A 21 -5.46 56.51 -19.78
CA GLU A 21 -5.39 55.93 -18.45
C GLU A 21 -4.37 54.79 -18.48
N THR A 22 -3.21 55.03 -17.88
CA THR A 22 -2.29 53.97 -17.51
C THR A 22 -3.05 52.99 -16.61
N THR A 23 -3.41 51.82 -17.14
CA THR A 23 -3.98 50.72 -16.35
C THR A 23 -2.95 50.34 -15.29
N GLN A 24 -3.13 50.88 -14.08
CA GLN A 24 -2.28 50.53 -12.95
C GLN A 24 -2.66 49.12 -12.49
N THR A 25 -1.90 48.11 -12.95
CA THR A 25 -2.06 46.74 -12.48
C THR A 25 -1.67 46.65 -11.00
N LEU A 26 -2.48 45.93 -10.22
CA LEU A 26 -2.15 45.65 -8.83
C LEU A 26 -0.90 44.73 -8.75
N PRO A 27 -0.06 44.89 -7.69
CA PRO A 27 0.94 43.90 -7.36
C PRO A 27 0.35 42.48 -7.29
N LYS A 28 1.16 41.48 -7.56
CA LYS A 28 0.76 40.07 -7.34
C LYS A 28 1.64 39.45 -6.25
N LEU A 29 1.00 38.74 -5.35
CA LEU A 29 1.68 37.93 -4.36
C LEU A 29 1.78 36.49 -4.85
N VAL A 30 2.95 35.88 -4.67
CA VAL A 30 3.23 34.49 -5.03
C VAL A 30 3.92 33.78 -3.86
N VAL A 31 3.76 32.46 -3.81
CA VAL A 31 4.60 31.62 -2.94
C VAL A 31 5.81 31.18 -3.74
N ASP A 32 6.99 31.65 -3.35
CA ASP A 32 8.26 31.33 -4.02
C ASP A 32 8.80 29.95 -3.64
N SER A 33 8.62 29.56 -2.38
CA SER A 33 9.11 28.30 -1.84
C SER A 33 8.26 27.86 -0.67
N TYR A 34 8.25 26.55 -0.43
CA TYR A 34 7.70 26.00 0.78
C TYR A 34 8.49 24.76 1.22
N SER A 35 8.33 24.39 2.48
CA SER A 35 8.86 23.16 3.09
C SER A 35 7.96 22.71 4.23
N PHE A 36 8.04 21.43 4.55
CA PHE A 36 7.43 20.85 5.72
C PHE A 36 8.50 20.53 6.76
N SER A 37 8.12 20.55 8.05
CA SER A 37 9.01 20.15 9.14
C SER A 37 9.37 18.67 9.11
N GLU A 38 8.48 17.84 8.53
CA GLU A 38 8.62 16.39 8.46
C GLU A 38 8.77 15.94 7.00
N GLU A 39 9.62 14.94 6.78
CA GLU A 39 9.78 14.31 5.47
C GLU A 39 8.56 13.46 5.11
N LYS A 40 8.00 12.76 6.12
CA LYS A 40 6.79 11.93 6.01
C LYS A 40 5.74 12.45 6.98
N ILE A 41 4.58 12.83 6.46
CA ILE A 41 3.46 13.35 7.24
C ILE A 41 2.43 12.24 7.43
N TYR A 42 2.19 11.87 8.69
CA TYR A 42 1.24 10.81 9.03
C TYR A 42 -0.09 11.36 9.54
N ALA A 43 -1.17 10.65 9.20
CA ALA A 43 -2.50 10.94 9.74
C ALA A 43 -2.51 10.86 11.27
N GLY A 44 -3.15 11.86 11.92
CA GLY A 44 -3.19 12.01 13.37
C GLY A 44 -2.00 12.75 13.96
N GLU A 45 -1.06 13.22 13.13
CA GLU A 45 0.11 14.00 13.55
C GLU A 45 -0.01 15.47 13.15
N THR A 46 0.86 16.28 13.74
CA THR A 46 0.97 17.72 13.44
C THR A 46 2.30 17.97 12.78
N PHE A 47 2.30 18.79 11.74
CA PHE A 47 3.49 19.24 11.03
C PHE A 47 3.46 20.76 10.84
N THR A 48 4.60 21.36 10.55
CA THR A 48 4.72 22.79 10.26
C THR A 48 4.94 23.00 8.77
N LEU A 49 4.06 23.78 8.15
CA LEU A 49 4.26 24.33 6.83
C LEU A 49 5.03 25.65 6.95
N THR A 50 6.19 25.74 6.34
CA THR A 50 6.95 26.98 6.13
C THR A 50 6.83 27.38 4.68
N PHE A 51 6.46 28.62 4.41
CA PHE A 51 6.33 29.14 3.05
C PHE A 51 6.81 30.58 2.95
N THR A 52 7.32 30.95 1.78
CA THR A 52 7.84 32.29 1.53
C THR A 52 6.96 33.00 0.52
N VAL A 53 6.34 34.11 0.95
CA VAL A 53 5.50 34.97 0.12
C VAL A 53 6.36 36.08 -0.46
N ARG A 54 6.24 36.36 -1.77
CA ARG A 54 6.94 37.45 -2.45
C ARG A 54 5.97 38.38 -3.15
N ASN A 55 6.21 39.70 -3.02
CA ASN A 55 5.60 40.72 -3.86
C ASN A 55 6.34 40.78 -5.20
N THR A 56 5.71 40.36 -6.29
CA THR A 56 6.32 40.33 -7.62
C THR A 56 6.40 41.69 -8.31
N SER A 57 5.81 42.74 -7.74
CA SER A 57 5.86 44.08 -8.29
C SER A 57 7.25 44.71 -8.12
N ASN A 58 7.73 45.36 -9.15
CA ASN A 58 8.93 46.20 -9.11
C ASN A 58 8.62 47.67 -8.83
N GLU A 59 7.32 48.03 -8.75
CA GLU A 59 6.87 49.45 -8.73
C GLU A 59 6.06 49.78 -7.48
N GLU A 60 5.47 48.79 -6.80
CA GLU A 60 4.50 49.03 -5.75
C GLU A 60 4.59 48.05 -4.59
N ASP A 61 4.51 48.60 -3.39
CA ASP A 61 4.37 47.81 -2.16
C ASP A 61 2.93 47.30 -2.00
N THR A 62 2.77 46.22 -1.25
CA THR A 62 1.50 45.71 -0.77
C THR A 62 1.35 45.92 0.73
N LYS A 63 0.10 46.10 1.19
CA LYS A 63 -0.22 46.26 2.62
C LYS A 63 -1.48 45.46 2.97
N SER A 64 -1.75 45.39 4.26
CA SER A 64 -2.95 44.70 4.81
C SER A 64 -3.16 43.33 4.21
N ILE A 65 -2.09 42.52 4.16
CA ILE A 65 -2.13 41.24 3.49
C ILE A 65 -2.69 40.22 4.47
N LEU A 66 -3.82 39.62 4.14
CA LEU A 66 -4.44 38.50 4.83
C LEU A 66 -4.13 37.23 4.05
N VAL A 67 -3.55 36.24 4.70
CA VAL A 67 -3.29 34.91 4.15
C VAL A 67 -4.23 33.94 4.81
N THR A 68 -5.13 33.31 4.04
CA THR A 68 -6.11 32.36 4.57
C THR A 68 -5.78 30.96 4.02
N MET A 69 -5.58 29.99 4.92
CA MET A 69 -5.47 28.60 4.55
C MET A 69 -6.85 28.01 4.36
N THR A 70 -7.07 27.35 3.23
CA THR A 70 -8.28 26.59 2.93
C THR A 70 -7.95 25.16 2.46
N ASN A 71 -8.90 24.26 2.66
CA ASN A 71 -8.82 22.86 2.27
C ASN A 71 -10.19 22.45 1.74
N ASN A 72 -10.49 22.85 0.51
CA ASN A 72 -11.85 22.84 -0.04
C ASN A 72 -12.42 21.43 -0.29
N ALA A 73 -11.58 20.47 -0.67
CA ALA A 73 -12.03 19.13 -1.07
C ALA A 73 -12.17 18.17 0.11
N ASP A 74 -11.35 18.38 1.14
CA ASP A 74 -11.20 17.43 2.28
C ASP A 74 -11.33 18.18 3.62
N THR A 75 -12.45 18.87 3.78
CA THR A 75 -12.74 19.71 4.97
C THR A 75 -12.57 18.90 6.26
N GLY A 76 -11.74 19.41 7.17
CA GLY A 76 -11.47 18.78 8.47
C GLY A 76 -10.35 17.73 8.46
N LYS A 77 -9.77 17.37 7.32
CA LYS A 77 -8.64 16.45 7.25
C LYS A 77 -7.30 17.12 7.58
N LEU A 78 -7.15 18.37 7.13
CA LEU A 78 -6.02 19.22 7.45
C LEU A 78 -6.55 20.49 8.09
N THR A 79 -6.18 20.75 9.33
CA THR A 79 -6.69 21.91 10.09
C THR A 79 -5.54 22.63 10.78
N PRO A 80 -5.61 23.95 11.01
CA PRO A 80 -4.64 24.62 11.87
C PRO A 80 -4.57 23.92 13.22
N ALA A 81 -3.36 23.57 13.67
CA ALA A 81 -3.15 22.92 14.96
C ALA A 81 -3.25 23.92 16.12
N GLU A 82 -2.87 25.17 15.85
CA GLU A 82 -2.85 26.25 16.81
C GLU A 82 -3.35 27.54 16.14
N GLY A 83 -4.08 28.36 16.89
CA GLY A 83 -4.52 29.69 16.47
C GLY A 83 -5.63 29.65 15.39
N SER A 84 -5.42 30.35 14.32
CA SER A 84 -6.39 30.56 13.24
C SER A 84 -5.86 30.00 11.90
N ASN A 85 -6.74 29.76 10.97
CA ASN A 85 -6.39 29.50 9.57
C ASN A 85 -5.91 30.74 8.82
N THR A 86 -5.77 31.87 9.48
CA THR A 86 -5.37 33.15 8.88
C THR A 86 -4.07 33.67 9.48
N LEU A 87 -3.24 34.24 8.62
CA LEU A 87 -2.00 34.93 8.98
C LEU A 87 -2.07 36.34 8.41
N TYR A 88 -1.41 37.31 9.07
CA TYR A 88 -1.41 38.71 8.65
C TYR A 88 0.01 39.23 8.41
N ILE A 89 0.16 39.97 7.31
CA ILE A 89 1.38 40.73 6.99
C ILE A 89 0.95 42.19 6.82
N ASP A 90 1.50 43.08 7.64
CA ASP A 90 1.18 44.50 7.59
C ASP A 90 1.56 45.10 6.24
N LYS A 91 2.81 44.87 5.83
CA LYS A 91 3.38 45.39 4.59
C LYS A 91 4.40 44.45 4.00
N LEU A 92 4.47 44.43 2.67
CA LEU A 92 5.53 43.76 1.91
C LEU A 92 5.97 44.71 0.79
N ALA A 93 7.22 45.17 0.85
CA ALA A 93 7.75 46.09 -0.13
C ALA A 93 7.83 45.45 -1.52
N LYS A 94 7.92 46.27 -2.55
CA LYS A 94 8.14 45.80 -3.92
C LYS A 94 9.36 44.89 -4.02
N GLY A 95 9.19 43.73 -4.62
CA GLY A 95 10.23 42.70 -4.76
C GLY A 95 10.62 41.98 -3.48
N GLU A 96 10.06 42.36 -2.32
CA GLU A 96 10.38 41.77 -1.02
C GLU A 96 9.71 40.41 -0.86
N SER A 97 10.39 39.53 -0.10
CA SER A 97 9.89 38.22 0.31
C SER A 97 9.80 38.14 1.84
N LYS A 98 8.78 37.44 2.34
CA LYS A 98 8.60 37.17 3.78
C LYS A 98 8.26 35.71 4.01
N THR A 99 9.04 35.07 4.87
CA THR A 99 8.78 33.69 5.29
C THR A 99 7.79 33.66 6.44
N MET A 100 6.83 32.72 6.36
CA MET A 100 5.77 32.48 7.33
C MET A 100 5.70 31.01 7.67
N THR A 101 5.12 30.70 8.82
CA THR A 101 4.93 29.33 9.28
C THR A 101 3.49 29.14 9.74
N MET A 102 2.96 27.94 9.54
CA MET A 102 1.67 27.50 10.04
C MET A 102 1.76 26.07 10.54
N SER A 103 1.33 25.82 11.76
CA SER A 103 1.21 24.47 12.32
C SER A 103 -0.11 23.86 11.87
N ILE A 104 -0.07 22.67 11.29
CA ILE A 104 -1.19 21.97 10.69
C ILE A 104 -1.33 20.59 11.31
N ALA A 105 -2.52 20.27 11.81
CA ALA A 105 -2.87 18.95 12.31
C ALA A 105 -3.60 18.15 11.23
N THR A 106 -3.24 16.89 11.09
CA THR A 106 -3.96 15.93 10.26
C THR A 106 -4.96 15.15 11.11
N ALA A 107 -6.18 14.96 10.62
CA ALA A 107 -7.14 14.11 11.31
C ALA A 107 -6.66 12.63 11.31
N PRO A 108 -6.89 11.86 12.40
CA PRO A 108 -6.43 10.46 12.48
C PRO A 108 -7.04 9.53 11.43
N ASP A 109 -8.18 9.90 10.84
CA ASP A 109 -8.90 9.17 9.80
C ASP A 109 -8.61 9.69 8.38
N THR A 110 -7.56 10.54 8.23
CA THR A 110 -7.11 11.03 6.92
C THR A 110 -6.53 9.87 6.11
N GLU A 111 -7.09 9.65 4.92
CA GLU A 111 -6.62 8.58 4.03
C GLU A 111 -5.20 8.85 3.53
N ALA A 112 -4.47 7.78 3.21
CA ALA A 112 -3.15 7.88 2.60
C ALA A 112 -3.28 8.29 1.12
N LYS A 113 -3.07 9.58 0.85
CA LYS A 113 -3.11 10.17 -0.51
C LYS A 113 -2.50 11.57 -0.52
N ALA A 114 -2.36 12.15 -1.70
CA ALA A 114 -2.03 13.56 -1.85
C ALA A 114 -3.25 14.45 -1.56
N TYR A 115 -3.01 15.48 -0.76
CA TYR A 115 -3.95 16.55 -0.43
C TYR A 115 -3.43 17.87 -0.96
N GLU A 116 -4.30 18.88 -0.98
CA GLU A 116 -3.96 20.24 -1.40
C GLU A 116 -4.24 21.23 -0.27
N ILE A 117 -3.22 21.98 0.12
CA ILE A 117 -3.35 23.14 1.00
C ILE A 117 -3.41 24.37 0.09
N LYS A 118 -4.53 25.07 0.10
CA LYS A 118 -4.70 26.31 -0.64
C LYS A 118 -4.45 27.50 0.28
N LEU A 119 -3.60 28.43 -0.15
CA LEU A 119 -3.35 29.70 0.49
C LEU A 119 -3.99 30.80 -0.37
N ASP A 120 -5.00 31.45 0.16
CA ASP A 120 -5.66 32.60 -0.46
C ASP A 120 -5.11 33.89 0.14
N PHE A 121 -4.71 34.82 -0.71
CA PHE A 121 -4.14 36.12 -0.34
C PHE A 121 -5.12 37.21 -0.72
N GLU A 122 -5.52 38.02 0.27
CA GLU A 122 -6.24 39.31 0.07
C GLU A 122 -5.31 40.42 0.50
N TYR A 123 -5.16 41.46 -0.32
CA TYR A 123 -4.21 42.54 -0.04
C TYR A 123 -4.65 43.85 -0.70
N GLU A 124 -4.01 44.96 -0.30
CA GLU A 124 -4.18 46.26 -0.91
C GLU A 124 -2.85 46.74 -1.52
N GLY A 125 -2.94 47.43 -2.64
CA GLY A 125 -1.83 48.20 -3.18
C GLY A 125 -1.67 49.53 -2.42
N THR A 126 -0.48 50.12 -2.52
CA THR A 126 -0.19 51.42 -1.84
C THR A 126 -0.44 52.67 -2.72
N LYS A 127 -0.54 52.50 -4.05
CA LYS A 127 -0.87 53.59 -4.96
C LYS A 127 -2.34 53.97 -4.84
N THR A 128 -2.65 55.26 -5.01
CA THR A 128 -4.03 55.74 -4.98
C THR A 128 -4.81 55.19 -6.16
N ARG A 129 -5.91 54.52 -5.90
CA ARG A 129 -6.83 53.91 -6.87
C ARG A 129 -8.28 54.11 -6.43
N PRO A 130 -9.28 54.02 -7.35
CA PRO A 130 -10.68 53.85 -6.95
C PRO A 130 -10.82 52.61 -6.01
N ALA A 131 -11.72 52.71 -5.05
CA ALA A 131 -11.91 51.67 -4.02
C ALA A 131 -12.19 50.26 -4.62
N THR A 132 -12.80 50.21 -5.78
CA THR A 132 -13.09 48.98 -6.53
C THR A 132 -11.84 48.30 -7.13
N LEU A 133 -10.73 49.03 -7.25
CA LEU A 133 -9.46 48.56 -7.82
C LEU A 133 -8.32 48.55 -6.81
N ALA A 134 -8.59 48.88 -5.54
CA ALA A 134 -7.57 48.98 -4.50
C ALA A 134 -7.21 47.61 -3.89
N LYS A 135 -8.11 46.63 -3.98
CA LYS A 135 -7.92 45.25 -3.42
C LYS A 135 -7.46 44.30 -4.48
N GLY A 136 -6.49 43.50 -4.13
CA GLY A 136 -5.96 42.41 -4.94
C GLY A 136 -6.19 41.07 -4.25
N GLU A 137 -6.30 40.03 -5.08
CA GLU A 137 -6.43 38.63 -4.64
C GLU A 137 -5.45 37.79 -5.45
N SER A 138 -4.86 36.80 -4.80
CA SER A 138 -4.11 35.76 -5.45
C SER A 138 -4.21 34.48 -4.62
N SER A 139 -3.86 33.33 -5.20
CA SER A 139 -3.87 32.06 -4.48
C SER A 139 -2.69 31.19 -4.90
N ALA A 140 -2.29 30.30 -3.99
CA ALA A 140 -1.29 29.27 -4.24
C ALA A 140 -1.78 27.95 -3.68
N SER A 141 -1.47 26.87 -4.40
CA SER A 141 -1.78 25.49 -4.00
C SER A 141 -0.49 24.75 -3.67
N ILE A 142 -0.43 24.16 -2.48
CA ILE A 142 0.70 23.40 -1.98
C ILE A 142 0.28 21.95 -1.82
N PRO A 143 0.83 21.01 -2.60
CA PRO A 143 0.55 19.60 -2.43
C PRO A 143 1.23 19.07 -1.17
N VAL A 144 0.52 18.22 -0.42
CA VAL A 144 1.02 17.51 0.75
C VAL A 144 0.57 16.06 0.69
N THR A 145 1.50 15.12 0.79
CA THR A 145 1.17 13.69 0.87
C THR A 145 1.02 13.29 2.32
N VAL A 146 -0.14 12.78 2.67
CA VAL A 146 -0.40 12.21 4.00
C VAL A 146 -0.34 10.70 3.89
N MET A 147 0.29 10.07 4.87
CA MET A 147 0.45 8.63 5.00
C MET A 147 -0.36 8.08 6.17
N GLN A 148 -0.66 6.81 6.16
CA GLN A 148 -1.17 6.08 7.31
C GLN A 148 -0.06 5.18 7.89
N LYS A 149 0.07 5.13 9.21
CA LYS A 149 0.98 4.19 9.86
C LYS A 149 0.48 2.77 9.68
N ILE A 150 1.33 1.91 9.17
CA ILE A 150 1.07 0.47 9.15
C ILE A 150 1.17 -0.04 10.58
N ARG A 151 0.21 -0.86 10.96
CA ARG A 151 0.12 -1.48 12.28
C ARG A 151 -0.24 -2.94 12.10
N LEU A 152 0.76 -3.79 12.13
CA LEU A 152 0.58 -5.23 12.05
C LEU A 152 0.67 -5.85 13.45
N LYS A 153 -0.11 -6.90 13.65
CA LYS A 153 0.08 -7.89 14.68
C LYS A 153 0.26 -9.22 13.97
N ILE A 154 1.30 -9.94 14.32
CA ILE A 154 1.60 -11.24 13.75
C ILE A 154 1.69 -12.22 14.92
N ASP A 155 1.01 -13.35 14.79
CA ASP A 155 1.10 -14.42 15.79
C ASP A 155 2.40 -15.21 15.55
N ASP A 156 2.92 -15.83 16.60
CA ASP A 156 4.09 -16.71 16.48
C ASP A 156 3.80 -17.89 15.55
N PRO A 157 4.77 -18.33 14.75
CA PRO A 157 4.58 -19.49 13.87
C PRO A 157 4.35 -20.76 14.69
N THR A 158 3.37 -21.54 14.24
CA THR A 158 3.03 -22.85 14.83
C THR A 158 3.40 -23.94 13.84
N VAL A 159 4.20 -24.90 14.31
CA VAL A 159 4.58 -26.08 13.56
C VAL A 159 3.57 -27.20 13.85
N ASP A 160 3.00 -27.81 12.80
CA ASP A 160 2.04 -28.89 12.93
C ASP A 160 2.64 -30.21 12.44
N GLY A 161 3.08 -31.02 13.39
CA GLY A 161 3.74 -32.29 13.14
C GLY A 161 5.23 -32.30 13.47
N GLU A 162 5.89 -33.42 13.12
CA GLU A 162 7.32 -33.63 13.28
C GLU A 162 8.05 -33.30 11.98
N ALA A 163 9.16 -32.56 12.08
CA ALA A 163 9.99 -32.27 10.92
C ALA A 163 10.91 -33.48 10.66
N MET A 164 10.88 -33.98 9.42
CA MET A 164 11.75 -35.09 8.96
C MET A 164 12.61 -34.59 7.80
N GLU A 165 13.84 -35.13 7.77
CA GLU A 165 14.79 -34.81 6.70
C GLU A 165 14.22 -35.14 5.32
N GLY A 166 14.26 -34.15 4.42
CA GLY A 166 13.74 -34.25 3.04
C GLY A 166 12.22 -34.17 2.90
N GLU A 167 11.47 -34.01 3.99
CA GLU A 167 10.03 -33.89 3.98
C GLU A 167 9.59 -32.46 4.28
N SER A 168 8.36 -32.15 3.89
CA SER A 168 7.75 -30.87 4.22
C SER A 168 7.01 -30.96 5.56
N VAL A 169 7.16 -29.94 6.38
CA VAL A 169 6.41 -29.76 7.63
C VAL A 169 5.48 -28.57 7.51
N PRO A 170 4.21 -28.71 7.89
CA PRO A 170 3.25 -27.61 7.88
C PRO A 170 3.61 -26.60 8.98
N VAL A 171 3.68 -25.32 8.60
CA VAL A 171 3.87 -24.20 9.54
C VAL A 171 2.83 -23.13 9.21
N TYR A 172 2.14 -22.66 10.22
CA TYR A 172 1.12 -21.64 10.02
C TYR A 172 1.22 -20.50 11.04
N PHE A 173 0.79 -19.31 10.62
CA PHE A 173 0.62 -18.15 11.47
C PHE A 173 -0.48 -17.25 10.93
N SER A 174 -0.92 -16.28 11.75
CA SER A 174 -1.89 -15.26 11.32
C SER A 174 -1.24 -13.87 11.40
N LEU A 175 -1.53 -13.05 10.38
CA LEU A 175 -1.18 -11.64 10.34
C LEU A 175 -2.48 -10.82 10.36
N TYR A 176 -2.54 -9.82 11.22
CA TYR A 176 -3.66 -8.91 11.37
C TYR A 176 -3.23 -7.50 11.00
N ASN A 177 -3.84 -6.92 9.98
CA ASN A 177 -3.64 -5.51 9.67
C ASN A 177 -4.54 -4.66 10.58
N MET A 178 -3.98 -4.21 11.69
CA MET A 178 -4.67 -3.34 12.67
C MET A 178 -4.60 -1.86 12.31
N GLY A 179 -4.01 -1.54 11.15
CA GLY A 179 -3.90 -0.20 10.60
C GLY A 179 -5.20 0.28 9.94
N ARG A 180 -5.12 1.44 9.31
CA ARG A 180 -6.21 2.05 8.54
C ARG A 180 -5.94 2.09 7.04
N SER A 181 -4.73 1.68 6.62
CA SER A 181 -4.33 1.53 5.24
C SER A 181 -4.15 0.04 4.91
N PRO A 182 -4.49 -0.41 3.71
CA PRO A 182 -4.12 -1.75 3.26
C PRO A 182 -2.60 -1.87 3.14
N ILE A 183 -2.11 -3.10 3.23
CA ILE A 183 -0.78 -3.49 2.77
C ILE A 183 -0.92 -4.25 1.46
N TYR A 184 0.05 -4.10 0.58
CA TYR A 184 0.04 -4.64 -0.78
C TYR A 184 1.18 -5.63 -0.98
N ASN A 185 1.07 -6.46 -2.00
CA ASN A 185 2.12 -7.38 -2.43
C ASN A 185 2.68 -8.24 -1.29
N CYS A 186 1.81 -8.59 -0.31
CA CYS A 186 2.20 -9.38 0.84
C CYS A 186 2.61 -10.78 0.39
N MET A 187 3.87 -11.12 0.62
CA MET A 187 4.51 -12.39 0.28
C MET A 187 5.25 -12.92 1.49
N VAL A 188 5.27 -14.24 1.64
CA VAL A 188 6.00 -14.92 2.70
C VAL A 188 7.07 -15.83 2.09
N THR A 189 8.27 -15.72 2.63
CA THR A 189 9.42 -16.59 2.31
C THR A 189 10.02 -17.15 3.59
N VAL A 190 10.92 -18.11 3.47
CA VAL A 190 11.70 -18.66 4.58
C VAL A 190 13.18 -18.49 4.28
N GLU A 191 13.95 -18.08 5.29
CA GLU A 191 15.40 -17.96 5.25
C GLU A 191 16.00 -18.82 6.35
N GLY A 192 17.05 -19.58 6.02
CA GLY A 192 17.77 -20.47 6.95
C GLY A 192 18.47 -21.58 6.20
N ASP A 193 19.61 -22.04 6.73
CA ASP A 193 20.34 -23.15 6.14
C ASP A 193 19.52 -24.43 6.26
N GLY A 194 19.25 -25.08 5.12
CA GLY A 194 18.45 -26.30 5.06
C GLY A 194 16.94 -26.10 5.13
N LEU A 195 16.44 -24.84 5.04
CA LEU A 195 15.02 -24.51 4.96
C LEU A 195 14.66 -24.01 3.56
N SER A 196 13.53 -24.46 3.04
CA SER A 196 12.94 -23.91 1.82
C SER A 196 11.42 -24.07 1.83
N LEU A 197 10.71 -23.18 1.15
CA LEU A 197 9.28 -23.38 0.90
C LEU A 197 9.08 -24.37 -0.24
N GLU A 198 8.13 -25.29 -0.09
CA GLU A 198 7.67 -26.16 -1.16
C GLU A 198 6.99 -25.37 -2.26
N ASP A 199 6.09 -24.43 -1.85
CA ASP A 199 5.39 -23.51 -2.73
C ASP A 199 5.56 -22.06 -2.26
N SER A 200 5.57 -21.12 -3.20
CA SER A 200 5.59 -19.70 -2.86
C SER A 200 4.25 -19.28 -2.25
N PHE A 201 4.28 -18.54 -1.15
CA PHE A 201 3.08 -17.98 -0.54
C PHE A 201 2.93 -16.49 -0.88
N PHE A 202 1.90 -16.17 -1.66
CA PHE A 202 1.56 -14.81 -2.03
C PHE A 202 0.08 -14.51 -1.73
N GLN A 203 -0.15 -13.61 -0.76
CA GLN A 203 -1.50 -13.18 -0.36
C GLN A 203 -2.00 -12.01 -1.21
N GLY A 204 -1.11 -11.18 -1.74
CA GLY A 204 -1.47 -9.93 -2.41
C GLY A 204 -1.83 -8.84 -1.40
N THR A 205 -3.06 -8.35 -1.41
CA THR A 205 -3.51 -7.25 -0.54
C THR A 205 -4.16 -7.76 0.73
N VAL A 206 -3.73 -7.21 1.89
CA VAL A 206 -4.45 -7.37 3.17
C VAL A 206 -5.07 -6.02 3.54
N ALA A 207 -6.38 -5.92 3.41
CA ALA A 207 -7.11 -4.69 3.66
C ALA A 207 -7.02 -4.25 5.14
N ALA A 208 -7.25 -2.95 5.40
CA ALA A 208 -7.33 -2.40 6.73
C ALA A 208 -8.37 -3.14 7.59
N GLY A 209 -8.02 -3.51 8.80
CA GLY A 209 -8.88 -4.24 9.73
C GLY A 209 -9.08 -5.72 9.41
N ASN A 210 -8.46 -6.24 8.35
CA ASN A 210 -8.54 -7.64 7.97
C ASN A 210 -7.32 -8.43 8.45
N SER A 211 -7.43 -9.74 8.36
CA SER A 211 -6.35 -10.68 8.65
C SER A 211 -6.11 -11.61 7.47
N MET A 212 -4.93 -12.17 7.41
CA MET A 212 -4.59 -13.32 6.58
C MET A 212 -4.09 -14.45 7.47
N ARG A 213 -4.24 -15.69 7.01
CA ARG A 213 -3.56 -16.87 7.53
C ARG A 213 -2.58 -17.36 6.49
N ALA A 214 -1.34 -17.53 6.88
CA ALA A 214 -0.34 -18.19 6.07
C ALA A 214 -0.27 -19.67 6.49
N ASP A 215 -0.47 -20.56 5.55
CA ASP A 215 -0.27 -22.01 5.70
C ASP A 215 0.88 -22.36 4.76
N LEU A 216 2.04 -22.69 5.35
CA LEU A 216 3.30 -22.91 4.65
C LEU A 216 3.66 -24.38 4.73
N SER A 217 4.22 -24.93 3.65
CA SER A 217 4.89 -26.23 3.62
C SER A 217 6.40 -25.98 3.54
N ILE A 218 7.11 -26.21 4.65
CA ILE A 218 8.56 -25.96 4.75
C ILE A 218 9.30 -27.28 4.62
N ILE A 219 10.17 -27.38 3.61
CA ILE A 219 11.07 -28.53 3.42
C ILE A 219 12.29 -28.33 4.29
N THR A 220 12.67 -29.39 5.02
CA THR A 220 13.84 -29.43 5.88
C THR A 220 14.88 -30.39 5.29
N ALA A 221 16.05 -29.87 4.88
CA ALA A 221 17.04 -30.62 4.11
C ALA A 221 18.05 -31.43 4.94
N THR A 222 18.22 -31.12 6.23
CA THR A 222 19.24 -31.72 7.09
C THR A 222 18.69 -32.07 8.47
N PRO A 223 19.08 -33.20 9.07
CA PRO A 223 18.63 -33.52 10.42
C PRO A 223 19.34 -32.68 11.48
N GLY A 224 18.71 -32.57 12.65
CA GLY A 224 19.21 -31.83 13.80
C GLY A 224 18.42 -30.51 14.06
N GLN A 225 19.04 -29.66 14.86
CA GLN A 225 18.48 -28.34 15.15
C GLN A 225 18.71 -27.41 13.97
N ILE A 226 17.63 -26.84 13.42
CA ILE A 226 17.68 -25.83 12.37
C ILE A 226 17.01 -24.55 12.90
N ASP A 227 17.72 -23.45 12.84
CA ASP A 227 17.21 -22.14 13.16
C ASP A 227 17.13 -21.29 11.87
N GLY A 228 16.03 -20.60 11.68
CA GLY A 228 15.77 -19.75 10.52
C GLY A 228 14.75 -18.68 10.83
N GLU A 229 14.28 -18.02 9.80
CA GLU A 229 13.31 -16.96 9.89
C GLU A 229 12.24 -17.09 8.79
N ILE A 230 11.01 -16.82 9.16
CA ILE A 230 9.94 -16.56 8.19
C ILE A 230 9.96 -15.06 7.91
N VAL A 231 10.14 -14.70 6.65
CA VAL A 231 10.21 -13.30 6.19
C VAL A 231 8.91 -12.95 5.49
N ILE A 232 8.23 -11.94 6.02
CA ILE A 232 6.98 -11.41 5.47
C ILE A 232 7.30 -10.08 4.83
N SER A 233 7.30 -10.01 3.51
CA SER A 233 7.50 -8.77 2.75
C SER A 233 6.17 -8.20 2.30
N TYR A 234 6.02 -6.88 2.33
CA TYR A 234 4.83 -6.17 1.90
C TYR A 234 5.18 -4.74 1.48
N GLU A 235 4.23 -4.07 0.86
CA GLU A 235 4.35 -2.68 0.42
C GLU A 235 3.24 -1.83 1.04
N ASP A 236 3.54 -0.56 1.30
CA ASP A 236 2.55 0.41 1.71
C ASP A 236 1.83 1.05 0.51
N SER A 237 0.98 2.06 0.75
CA SER A 237 0.25 2.80 -0.31
C SER A 237 1.13 3.68 -1.20
N LEU A 238 2.41 3.84 -0.89
CA LEU A 238 3.42 4.55 -1.67
C LEU A 238 4.42 3.61 -2.33
N GLU A 239 4.14 2.30 -2.32
CA GLU A 239 5.02 1.25 -2.86
C GLU A 239 6.37 1.13 -2.11
N GLU A 240 6.43 1.65 -0.86
CA GLU A 240 7.59 1.42 0.00
C GLU A 240 7.58 -0.01 0.54
N LYS A 241 8.69 -0.72 0.34
CA LYS A 241 8.87 -2.11 0.79
C LYS A 241 9.22 -2.17 2.26
N MET A 242 8.56 -3.06 2.96
CA MET A 242 8.75 -3.36 4.37
C MET A 242 8.87 -4.86 4.58
N GLU A 243 9.53 -5.27 5.64
CA GLU A 243 9.71 -6.66 6.02
C GLU A 243 9.51 -6.84 7.51
N GLU A 244 8.83 -7.94 7.87
CA GLU A 244 8.74 -8.45 9.23
C GLU A 244 9.36 -9.84 9.28
N ARG A 245 10.10 -10.15 10.34
CA ARG A 245 10.84 -11.39 10.48
C ARG A 245 10.40 -12.14 11.74
N LEU A 246 9.98 -13.37 11.58
CA LEU A 246 9.56 -14.23 12.67
C LEU A 246 10.60 -15.36 12.85
N PRO A 247 11.15 -15.56 14.05
CA PRO A 247 12.06 -16.66 14.29
C PRO A 247 11.35 -18.00 14.11
N LEU A 248 12.01 -18.94 13.45
CA LEU A 248 11.57 -20.31 13.27
C LEU A 248 12.68 -21.23 13.74
N SER A 249 12.35 -22.14 14.67
CA SER A 249 13.28 -23.13 15.21
C SER A 249 12.66 -24.50 15.12
N LEU A 250 13.32 -25.43 14.42
CA LEU A 250 12.83 -26.77 14.15
C LEU A 250 13.88 -27.81 14.62
N TYR A 251 13.39 -28.90 15.17
CA TYR A 251 14.21 -30.08 15.36
C TYR A 251 13.81 -31.14 14.32
N VAL A 252 14.73 -31.44 13.42
CA VAL A 252 14.51 -32.34 12.28
C VAL A 252 15.07 -33.73 12.60
N THR A 253 14.24 -34.75 12.49
CA THR A 253 14.63 -36.14 12.65
C THR A 253 15.19 -36.69 11.34
N GLU A 254 16.12 -37.65 11.44
CA GLU A 254 16.65 -38.36 10.26
C GLU A 254 15.52 -39.09 9.50
N ALA A 255 15.60 -39.10 8.18
CA ALA A 255 14.69 -39.88 7.35
C ALA A 255 14.80 -41.37 7.72
N TYR A 256 13.63 -42.03 7.86
CA TYR A 256 13.63 -43.48 8.12
C TYR A 256 14.29 -44.23 6.95
N ASN A 257 15.43 -44.80 7.20
CA ASN A 257 16.11 -45.69 6.25
C ASN A 257 15.84 -47.17 6.60
N PRO A 258 14.92 -47.83 5.88
CA PRO A 258 14.62 -49.24 6.16
C PRO A 258 15.82 -50.17 5.92
N ASP A 259 16.81 -49.75 5.11
CA ASP A 259 17.99 -50.56 4.79
C ASP A 259 19.15 -50.45 5.85
N ALA A 260 19.04 -49.44 6.74
CA ALA A 260 20.08 -49.27 7.80
C ALA A 260 20.01 -50.33 8.91
N ASN A 261 18.96 -51.12 9.00
CA ASN A 261 18.81 -52.24 9.92
C ASN A 261 19.09 -53.62 9.31
N GLY A 262 19.77 -53.65 8.15
CA GLY A 262 20.17 -54.89 7.51
C GLY A 262 21.40 -55.51 8.12
N ASP A 263 21.41 -55.89 9.40
CA ASP A 263 22.21 -56.94 10.03
C ASP A 263 21.73 -57.14 11.48
N MET A 264 20.50 -57.59 11.63
CA MET A 264 20.19 -58.44 12.74
C MET A 264 20.20 -59.86 12.17
N ASP A 265 21.34 -60.51 12.34
CA ASP A 265 21.40 -61.99 12.41
C ASP A 265 20.26 -62.39 13.36
N ASP A 266 19.12 -62.78 12.84
CA ASP A 266 18.10 -63.53 13.55
C ASP A 266 18.50 -64.99 13.49
N PRO A 267 19.13 -65.60 14.58
CA PRO A 267 19.48 -66.99 14.62
C PRO A 267 18.28 -67.84 15.01
N GLY A 268 17.19 -67.78 14.26
CA GLY A 268 16.00 -68.47 14.68
C GLY A 268 14.89 -68.74 13.69
N TYR A 269 15.09 -68.59 12.41
CA TYR A 269 14.05 -69.02 11.46
C TYR A 269 14.22 -70.54 11.19
N ILE A 270 13.43 -71.32 11.91
CA ILE A 270 13.24 -72.76 11.65
C ILE A 270 12.40 -72.88 10.36
N ASP A 271 13.06 -73.43 9.33
CA ASP A 271 12.47 -73.84 8.06
C ASP A 271 11.20 -74.72 8.29
N GLN A 272 10.01 -74.16 8.07
CA GLN A 272 8.79 -74.94 8.01
C GLN A 272 8.59 -75.47 6.59
N PRO A 273 8.37 -76.76 6.39
CA PRO A 273 8.17 -77.33 5.05
C PRO A 273 6.87 -76.76 4.38
N THR A 274 7.06 -76.27 3.21
CA THR A 274 6.03 -75.86 2.27
C THR A 274 5.01 -76.97 2.02
N ILE A 275 3.76 -76.82 2.51
CA ILE A 275 2.63 -77.61 2.05
C ILE A 275 1.97 -76.84 0.90
N GLY A 276 1.88 -77.57 -0.20
CA GLY A 276 1.48 -77.08 -1.51
C GLY A 276 0.17 -76.33 -1.62
N GLY A 277 0.20 -75.48 -2.60
CA GLY A 277 -0.81 -75.05 -3.55
C GLY A 277 -2.23 -74.81 -3.03
N MET A 278 -2.62 -73.54 -2.97
CA MET A 278 -3.99 -73.14 -3.31
C MET A 278 -3.89 -71.87 -4.19
N ASP A 279 -4.30 -72.06 -5.42
CA ASP A 279 -4.47 -70.99 -6.40
C ASP A 279 -5.48 -69.95 -5.87
N ASP A 280 -5.06 -68.72 -5.74
CA ASP A 280 -5.94 -67.59 -5.41
C ASP A 280 -6.58 -67.08 -6.71
N PRO A 281 -7.93 -67.05 -6.83
CA PRO A 281 -8.56 -66.59 -8.05
C PRO A 281 -8.42 -65.08 -8.18
N SER A 282 -7.72 -64.69 -9.23
CA SER A 282 -7.62 -63.36 -9.79
C SER A 282 -8.77 -62.39 -9.45
N SER A 283 -8.50 -61.42 -8.63
CA SER A 283 -9.35 -60.21 -8.59
C SER A 283 -9.00 -59.32 -9.80
N SER A 284 -9.80 -59.48 -10.88
CA SER A 284 -9.76 -58.54 -12.01
C SER A 284 -10.42 -57.21 -11.61
N GLY A 285 -9.69 -56.43 -10.86
CA GLY A 285 -10.05 -55.00 -10.66
C GLY A 285 -9.80 -54.24 -11.94
N THR A 286 -10.83 -53.57 -12.47
CA THR A 286 -10.66 -52.65 -13.61
C THR A 286 -9.58 -51.64 -13.28
N PRO A 287 -8.57 -51.48 -14.15
CA PRO A 287 -7.43 -50.59 -13.85
C PRO A 287 -7.89 -49.13 -13.69
N VAL A 288 -7.36 -48.45 -12.68
CA VAL A 288 -7.76 -47.12 -12.25
C VAL A 288 -7.76 -46.09 -13.39
N TRP A 289 -6.93 -46.27 -14.42
CA TRP A 289 -6.87 -45.36 -15.58
C TRP A 289 -8.22 -45.32 -16.37
N ILE A 290 -9.05 -46.39 -16.32
CA ILE A 290 -10.35 -46.41 -16.96
C ILE A 290 -11.30 -45.37 -16.34
N TRP A 291 -11.25 -45.22 -15.00
CA TRP A 291 -12.04 -44.22 -14.29
C TRP A 291 -11.59 -42.79 -14.57
N ILE A 292 -10.27 -42.58 -14.80
CA ILE A 292 -9.70 -41.29 -15.17
C ILE A 292 -10.19 -40.88 -16.57
N VAL A 293 -10.15 -41.81 -17.55
CA VAL A 293 -10.65 -41.56 -18.91
C VAL A 293 -12.16 -41.27 -18.91
N LEU A 294 -12.94 -42.02 -18.14
CA LEU A 294 -14.36 -41.78 -18.02
C LEU A 294 -14.68 -40.39 -17.44
N GLY A 295 -13.94 -39.96 -16.43
CA GLY A 295 -14.06 -38.63 -15.82
C GLY A 295 -13.77 -37.49 -16.81
N VAL A 296 -12.74 -37.62 -17.64
CA VAL A 296 -12.38 -36.62 -18.67
C VAL A 296 -13.47 -36.54 -19.76
N VAL A 297 -14.03 -37.66 -20.19
CA VAL A 297 -15.13 -37.69 -21.19
C VAL A 297 -16.38 -37.00 -20.65
N VAL A 298 -16.75 -37.24 -19.38
CA VAL A 298 -17.90 -36.60 -18.75
C VAL A 298 -17.67 -35.08 -18.60
N ALA A 299 -16.48 -34.65 -18.21
CA ALA A 299 -16.17 -33.24 -18.10
C ALA A 299 -16.23 -32.53 -19.46
N ALA A 300 -15.72 -33.16 -20.53
CA ALA A 300 -15.82 -32.63 -21.89
C ALA A 300 -17.25 -32.49 -22.37
N ALA A 301 -18.12 -33.48 -22.07
CA ALA A 301 -19.54 -33.44 -22.44
C ALA A 301 -20.29 -32.29 -21.71
N ILE A 302 -19.95 -32.02 -20.45
CA ILE A 302 -20.54 -30.90 -19.69
C ILE A 302 -20.12 -29.55 -20.30
N VAL A 303 -18.85 -29.38 -20.68
CA VAL A 303 -18.35 -28.15 -21.32
C VAL A 303 -19.07 -27.91 -22.66
N VAL A 304 -19.22 -28.95 -23.49
CA VAL A 304 -19.97 -28.86 -24.74
C VAL A 304 -21.44 -28.48 -24.51
N ALA A 305 -22.09 -29.08 -23.52
CA ALA A 305 -23.48 -28.75 -23.17
C ALA A 305 -23.62 -27.26 -22.72
N ILE A 306 -22.68 -26.74 -21.93
CA ILE A 306 -22.66 -25.33 -21.51
C ILE A 306 -22.50 -24.39 -22.73
N ILE A 307 -21.62 -24.74 -23.66
CA ILE A 307 -21.39 -23.95 -24.88
C ILE A 307 -22.67 -23.93 -25.75
N LEU A 308 -23.31 -25.06 -25.91
CA LEU A 308 -24.57 -25.19 -26.69
C LEU A 308 -25.72 -24.40 -26.03
N LEU A 309 -25.83 -24.43 -24.71
CA LEU A 309 -26.80 -23.63 -23.95
C LEU A 309 -26.58 -22.14 -24.07
N LYS A 310 -25.30 -21.68 -24.00
CA LYS A 310 -24.95 -20.29 -24.24
C LYS A 310 -25.26 -19.84 -25.67
N LYS A 311 -24.97 -20.68 -26.68
CA LYS A 311 -25.29 -20.40 -28.08
C LYS A 311 -26.78 -20.33 -28.36
N LYS A 312 -27.58 -21.14 -27.66
CA LYS A 312 -29.05 -21.12 -27.75
C LYS A 312 -29.65 -19.87 -27.11
N ARG A 313 -29.09 -19.39 -25.98
CA ARG A 313 -29.51 -18.13 -25.32
C ARG A 313 -29.14 -16.89 -26.15
N ALA A 314 -28.00 -16.89 -26.84
CA ALA A 314 -27.60 -15.79 -27.70
C ALA A 314 -28.55 -15.64 -28.93
N LYS A 315 -29.06 -16.72 -29.50
CA LYS A 315 -30.04 -16.68 -30.62
C LYS A 315 -31.43 -16.18 -30.21
N THR A 316 -31.82 -16.35 -28.95
CA THR A 316 -33.15 -15.91 -28.48
C THR A 316 -33.18 -14.41 -28.15
N LEU A 317 -32.03 -13.73 -28.12
CA LEU A 317 -31.90 -12.28 -27.89
C LEU A 317 -31.78 -11.46 -29.20
N GLU A 318 -31.63 -12.13 -30.37
CA GLU A 318 -31.63 -11.49 -31.70
C GLU A 318 -33.02 -11.46 -32.37
N ASP A 319 -34.03 -12.17 -31.81
CA ASP A 319 -35.38 -12.29 -32.37
C ASP A 319 -36.43 -11.51 -31.52
N VAL A 320 -36.05 -10.50 -30.72
CA VAL A 320 -36.99 -9.62 -30.00
C VAL A 320 -36.71 -8.15 -30.34
#